data_b926f0f28c3b6e3a0a5e5c4c5a02cf0c
#
_entry.id   b926f0f28c3b6e3a0a5e5c4c5a02cf0c
#
_cell.length_a   1.000
_cell.length_b   1.000
_cell.length_c   1.000
_cell.angle_alpha   90.00
_cell.angle_beta   90.00
_cell.angle_gamma   90.00
#
_symmetry.space_group_name_H-M   'P 1'
#
loop_
_entity.id
_entity.type
_entity.pdbx_description
1 polymer ?
#
loop_
_entity_poly.entity_id
_entity_poly.type
_entity_poly.pdbx_seq_one_letter_code
_entity_poly.pdbx_strand_id
1 'polypeptide(L)'
;MHIIIPRITDSTKRKDLRDFVNRVLEKIFRLPFSSKPEIVSCRILAISDSRGMMQRHGLINVTPDDAAIRIIRKLNGAYLKNKRVAVKKYEARLYEHA
;
A
#
# COMPACT_ATOMS: atom_id res chain seq x y z
N MET A 1 -9.13 5.25 -2.64
CA MET A 1 -8.15 5.70 -1.61
C MET A 1 -6.77 5.17 -1.95
N HIS A 2 -5.80 6.04 -1.93
CA HIS A 2 -4.41 5.64 -2.11
C HIS A 2 -3.81 5.21 -0.78
N ILE A 3 -3.07 4.09 -0.84
CA ILE A 3 -2.39 3.49 0.31
C ILE A 3 -0.90 3.53 0.01
N ILE A 4 -0.08 3.95 0.98
CA ILE A 4 1.37 3.91 0.84
C ILE A 4 1.96 2.87 1.79
N ILE A 5 2.93 2.11 1.27
CA ILE A 5 3.74 1.16 2.03
C ILE A 5 5.17 1.68 1.94
N PRO A 6 5.64 2.47 2.92
CA PRO A 6 6.96 3.07 2.85
C PRO A 6 8.09 2.07 3.08
N ARG A 7 9.25 2.37 2.54
CA ARG A 7 10.51 1.64 2.78
C ARG A 7 10.42 0.15 2.45
N ILE A 8 9.84 -0.19 1.31
CA ILE A 8 9.85 -1.58 0.83
C ILE A 8 11.27 -1.99 0.43
N THR A 9 11.55 -3.29 0.45
CA THR A 9 12.87 -3.81 0.05
C THR A 9 13.11 -3.62 -1.44
N ASP A 10 14.38 -3.58 -1.85
CA ASP A 10 14.76 -3.46 -3.26
C ASP A 10 14.28 -4.65 -4.09
N SER A 11 14.08 -5.80 -3.47
CA SER A 11 13.59 -7.00 -4.14
C SER A 11 12.07 -7.01 -4.32
N THR A 12 11.35 -6.08 -3.69
CA THR A 12 9.88 -6.01 -3.80
C THR A 12 9.47 -5.45 -5.15
N LYS A 13 8.60 -6.18 -5.85
CA LYS A 13 8.07 -5.79 -7.16
C LYS A 13 6.58 -5.47 -7.05
N ARG A 14 6.01 -4.88 -8.10
CA ARG A 14 4.57 -4.57 -8.14
C ARG A 14 3.72 -5.82 -7.89
N LYS A 15 4.11 -6.95 -8.43
CA LYS A 15 3.41 -8.22 -8.21
C LYS A 15 3.37 -8.58 -6.72
N ASP A 16 4.49 -8.38 -6.02
CA ASP A 16 4.58 -8.68 -4.58
C ASP A 16 3.62 -7.78 -3.79
N LEU A 17 3.52 -6.51 -4.15
CA LEU A 17 2.59 -5.57 -3.53
C LEU A 17 1.13 -5.98 -3.78
N ARG A 18 0.80 -6.35 -5.01
CA ARG A 18 -0.54 -6.82 -5.37
C ARG A 18 -0.92 -8.07 -4.60
N ASP A 19 -0.02 -9.05 -4.54
CA ASP A 19 -0.26 -10.30 -3.82
C ASP A 19 -0.44 -10.04 -2.33
N PHE A 20 0.34 -9.11 -1.78
CA PHE A 20 0.25 -8.71 -0.38
C PHE A 20 -1.13 -8.15 -0.04
N VAL A 21 -1.63 -7.23 -0.87
CA VAL A 21 -2.96 -6.63 -0.69
C VAL A 21 -4.07 -7.63 -1.01
N ASN A 22 -3.89 -8.46 -2.04
CA ASN A 22 -4.90 -9.44 -2.44
C ASN A 22 -5.20 -10.48 -1.37
N ARG A 23 -4.24 -10.81 -0.51
CA ARG A 23 -4.49 -11.71 0.62
C ARG A 23 -5.64 -11.22 1.49
N VAL A 24 -5.70 -9.92 1.71
CA VAL A 24 -6.77 -9.31 2.52
C VAL A 24 -8.03 -9.12 1.68
N LEU A 25 -7.90 -8.69 0.42
CA LEU A 25 -9.05 -8.51 -0.46
C LEU A 25 -9.86 -9.79 -0.61
N GLU A 26 -9.21 -10.93 -0.77
CA GLU A 26 -9.89 -12.22 -0.86
C GLU A 26 -10.68 -12.56 0.39
N LYS A 27 -10.16 -12.18 1.56
CA LYS A 27 -10.83 -12.44 2.84
C LYS A 27 -12.01 -11.51 3.10
N ILE A 28 -11.92 -10.26 2.66
CA ILE A 28 -12.94 -9.25 2.94
C ILE A 28 -13.96 -9.08 1.81
N PHE A 29 -13.76 -9.71 0.69
CA PHE A 29 -14.58 -9.60 -0.50
C PHE A 29 -16.07 -9.86 -0.25
N ARG A 30 -16.42 -10.69 0.76
CA ARG A 30 -17.80 -11.01 1.11
C ARG A 30 -18.44 -10.03 2.10
N LEU A 31 -17.67 -9.08 2.61
CA LEU A 31 -18.20 -8.09 3.55
C LEU A 31 -19.03 -7.03 2.81
N PRO A 32 -20.02 -6.42 3.50
CA PRO A 32 -20.87 -5.41 2.87
C PRO A 32 -20.12 -4.08 2.72
N PHE A 33 -19.51 -3.87 1.57
CA PHE A 33 -18.90 -2.60 1.20
C PHE A 33 -19.81 -1.83 0.24
N SER A 34 -19.52 -0.54 0.07
CA SER A 34 -20.28 0.34 -0.83
C SER A 34 -20.20 -0.12 -2.28
N SER A 35 -19.14 -0.80 -2.67
CA SER A 35 -18.96 -1.43 -3.97
C SER A 35 -17.98 -2.59 -3.85
N LYS A 36 -17.80 -3.35 -4.92
CA LYS A 36 -16.88 -4.48 -4.93
C LYS A 36 -15.43 -4.00 -4.72
N PRO A 37 -14.71 -4.52 -3.71
CA PRO A 37 -13.31 -4.15 -3.49
C PRO A 37 -12.42 -4.54 -4.66
N GLU A 38 -11.57 -3.59 -5.10
CA GLU A 38 -10.59 -3.86 -6.16
C GLU A 38 -9.36 -2.97 -6.06
N ILE A 39 -8.25 -3.45 -6.60
CA ILE A 39 -7.04 -2.65 -6.79
C ILE A 39 -7.15 -1.95 -8.14
N VAL A 40 -7.20 -0.61 -8.11
CA VAL A 40 -7.29 0.21 -9.32
C VAL A 40 -5.91 0.39 -9.95
N SER A 41 -4.89 0.61 -9.13
CA SER A 41 -3.52 0.77 -9.59
C SER A 41 -2.52 0.36 -8.52
N CYS A 42 -1.32 0.01 -8.95
CA CYS A 42 -0.23 -0.38 -8.06
C CYS A 42 1.07 0.11 -8.69
N ARG A 43 1.82 0.93 -7.94
CA ARG A 43 3.09 1.49 -8.41
C ARG A 43 4.16 1.42 -7.34
N ILE A 44 5.41 1.50 -7.76
CA ILE A 44 6.55 1.66 -6.87
C ILE A 44 7.15 3.02 -7.14
N LEU A 45 7.28 3.83 -6.08
CA LEU A 45 7.90 5.14 -6.13
C LEU A 45 9.30 5.06 -5.57
N ALA A 46 10.28 5.60 -6.30
CA ALA A 46 11.65 5.73 -5.83
C ALA A 46 11.88 7.20 -5.46
N ILE A 47 12.15 7.47 -4.19
CA ILE A 47 12.29 8.82 -3.66
C ILE A 47 13.64 8.93 -2.96
N SER A 48 14.41 9.98 -3.28
CA SER A 48 15.65 10.30 -2.57
C SER A 48 15.32 10.95 -1.22
N ASP A 49 16.00 10.49 -0.17
CA ASP A 49 15.92 11.16 1.12
C ASP A 49 16.91 12.35 1.18
N SER A 50 16.96 13.02 2.33
CA SER A 50 17.83 14.19 2.53
C SER A 50 19.33 13.88 2.41
N ARG A 51 19.71 12.60 2.51
CA ARG A 51 21.10 12.14 2.37
C ARG A 51 21.45 11.67 0.98
N GLY A 52 20.51 11.78 0.04
CA GLY A 52 20.69 11.26 -1.32
C GLY A 52 20.48 9.76 -1.45
N MET A 53 20.04 9.09 -0.39
CA MET A 53 19.74 7.65 -0.44
C MET A 53 18.37 7.44 -1.07
N MET A 54 18.31 6.51 -2.03
CA MET A 54 17.04 6.15 -2.67
C MET A 54 16.24 5.24 -1.76
N GLN A 55 14.98 5.61 -1.55
CA GLN A 55 14.01 4.78 -0.85
C GLN A 55 12.90 4.41 -1.81
N ARG A 56 12.42 3.17 -1.72
CA ARG A 56 11.32 2.68 -2.53
C ARG A 56 10.07 2.59 -1.66
N HIS A 57 8.94 3.03 -2.22
CA HIS A 57 7.65 2.99 -1.55
C HIS A 57 6.62 2.37 -2.48
N GLY A 58 5.74 1.54 -1.93
CA GLY A 58 4.60 1.02 -2.67
C GLY A 58 3.44 2.00 -2.60
N LEU A 59 2.81 2.29 -3.74
CA LEU A 59 1.61 3.11 -3.81
C LEU A 59 0.50 2.33 -4.49
N ILE A 60 -0.59 2.08 -3.77
CA ILE A 60 -1.68 1.23 -4.23
C ILE A 60 -2.99 2.00 -4.10
N ASN A 61 -3.75 2.09 -5.19
CA ASN A 61 -5.09 2.68 -5.16
C ASN A 61 -6.12 1.57 -5.03
N VAL A 62 -6.90 1.61 -3.97
CA VAL A 62 -7.93 0.61 -3.67
C VAL A 62 -9.29 1.30 -3.55
N THR A 63 -10.31 0.70 -4.13
CA THR A 63 -11.69 1.12 -3.98
C THR A 63 -12.55 -0.01 -3.43
N PRO A 64 -13.62 0.28 -2.70
CA PRO A 64 -14.00 1.57 -2.15
C PRO A 64 -13.15 1.96 -0.92
N ASP A 65 -13.33 3.18 -0.40
CA ASP A 65 -12.55 3.68 0.73
C ASP A 65 -12.67 2.81 1.99
N ASP A 66 -13.86 2.31 2.28
CA ASP A 66 -14.08 1.42 3.42
C ASP A 66 -13.27 0.12 3.32
N ALA A 67 -13.13 -0.43 2.11
CA ALA A 67 -12.26 -1.58 1.88
C ALA A 67 -10.79 -1.21 2.07
N ALA A 68 -10.36 -0.05 1.58
CA ALA A 68 -8.99 0.43 1.75
C ALA A 68 -8.62 0.61 3.22
N ILE A 69 -9.51 1.18 4.02
CA ILE A 69 -9.31 1.34 5.46
C ILE A 69 -9.12 -0.02 6.13
N ARG A 70 -9.91 -1.00 5.73
CA ARG A 70 -9.79 -2.35 6.28
C ARG A 70 -8.46 -3.01 5.94
N ILE A 71 -7.99 -2.81 4.71
CA ILE A 71 -6.68 -3.29 4.27
C ILE A 71 -5.57 -2.66 5.11
N ILE A 72 -5.62 -1.36 5.33
CA ILE A 72 -4.64 -0.66 6.15
C ILE A 72 -4.56 -1.27 7.55
N ARG A 73 -5.71 -1.47 8.18
CA ARG A 73 -5.77 -2.06 9.53
C ARG A 73 -5.21 -3.48 9.59
N LYS A 74 -5.47 -4.28 8.56
CA LYS A 74 -5.04 -5.68 8.53
C LYS A 74 -3.57 -5.84 8.20
N LEU A 75 -3.02 -4.98 7.36
CA LEU A 75 -1.65 -5.13 6.86
C LEU A 75 -0.62 -4.26 7.56
N ASN A 76 -1.03 -3.25 8.31
CA ASN A 76 -0.08 -2.41 9.04
C ASN A 76 0.69 -3.27 10.05
N GLY A 77 2.02 -3.32 9.89
CA GLY A 77 2.89 -4.14 10.71
C GLY A 77 3.07 -5.58 10.21
N ALA A 78 2.47 -5.94 9.09
CA ALA A 78 2.65 -7.27 8.50
C ALA A 78 4.01 -7.39 7.78
N TYR A 79 4.39 -8.62 7.47
CA TYR A 79 5.64 -8.90 6.75
C TYR A 79 5.42 -8.91 5.25
N LEU A 80 6.25 -8.16 4.54
CA LEU A 80 6.34 -8.16 3.09
C LEU A 80 7.80 -8.42 2.71
N LYS A 81 8.08 -9.52 1.99
CA LYS A 81 9.44 -9.92 1.63
C LYS A 81 10.37 -9.98 2.83
N ASN A 82 9.93 -10.65 3.89
CA ASN A 82 10.68 -10.83 5.15
C ASN A 82 10.99 -9.54 5.91
N LYS A 83 10.34 -8.44 5.54
CA LYS A 83 10.47 -7.16 6.22
C LYS A 83 9.11 -6.72 6.75
N ARG A 84 9.07 -6.31 8.00
CA ARG A 84 7.87 -5.74 8.60
C ARG A 84 7.64 -4.35 8.01
N VAL A 85 6.44 -4.10 7.50
CA VAL A 85 6.12 -2.83 6.82
C VAL A 85 4.98 -2.09 7.49
N ALA A 86 5.01 -0.77 7.40
CA ALA A 86 3.87 0.06 7.76
C ALA A 86 2.96 0.18 6.53
N VAL A 87 1.66 0.25 6.77
CA VAL A 87 0.67 0.49 5.71
C VAL A 87 -0.19 1.66 6.15
N LYS A 88 -0.21 2.71 5.36
CA LYS A 88 -0.86 3.98 5.73
C LYS A 88 -1.68 4.53 4.57
N LYS A 89 -2.65 5.38 4.91
CA LYS A 89 -3.32 6.21 3.92
C LYS A 89 -2.31 7.18 3.32
N TYR A 90 -2.26 7.26 1.99
CA TYR A 90 -1.42 8.23 1.30
C TYR A 90 -2.14 9.57 1.21
N GLU A 91 -1.49 10.62 1.68
CA GLU A 91 -1.98 11.99 1.62
C GLU A 91 -1.00 12.84 0.82
N ALA A 92 -1.34 13.11 -0.44
CA ALA A 92 -0.47 13.80 -1.38
C ALA A 92 0.00 15.18 -0.87
N ARG A 93 -0.83 15.86 -0.11
CA ARG A 93 -0.50 17.19 0.45
C ARG A 93 0.76 17.20 1.30
N LEU A 94 1.01 16.13 2.05
CA LEU A 94 2.18 16.04 2.93
C LEU A 94 3.48 15.98 2.14
N TYR A 95 3.42 15.54 0.90
CA TYR A 95 4.59 15.35 0.06
C TYR A 95 4.80 16.50 -0.94
N GLU A 96 3.74 17.24 -1.27
CA GLU A 96 3.79 18.38 -2.18
C GLU A 96 4.44 19.62 -1.55
N HIS A 97 4.39 19.71 -0.22
CA HIS A 97 4.93 20.84 0.54
C HIS A 97 6.27 20.54 1.22
N ALA A 98 6.81 19.37 0.98
CA ALA A 98 8.09 18.96 1.55
C ALA A 98 9.27 19.64 0.86
#